data_c514330cc4fa88b997ca1879202b78b0
#
_entry.id   c514330cc4fa88b997ca1879202b78b0
#
_cell.length_a   1.000
_cell.length_b   1.000
_cell.length_c   1.000
_cell.angle_alpha   90.00
_cell.angle_beta   90.00
_cell.angle_gamma   90.00
#
_symmetry.space_group_name_H-M   'P 1'
#
loop_
_entity.id
_entity.type
_entity.pdbx_description
1 polymer ?
#
loop_
_entity_poly.entity_id
_entity_poly.type
_entity_poly.pdbx_seq_one_letter_code
_entity_poly.pdbx_strand_id
1 'polypeptide(L)'
;AKLPMWLVLLLITLLLRVIVYAPTRKSFLSSAKMRVLRPKVEAINKKYPNQEDAMKRQQEMMTLYSQYGASPMAGCLPMLIQMPIWIAMFNFVPNAIELRQQSFLWADDLSAYDDLISWGTEIWGLGNHLSLFCILFCLTNLAYSYMSMRQQKDMMAGNPEQMQQMKVMQWMMYLMPLMFFFMFNKYSAGLNYYYFISLLFSALTMWYLRKTTDDAKILARLEAYYEKQKNNPNRKAGGLAARLQALQEQQQALLDEQRAKNRAARGEKR
;
A
#
# COMPACT_ATOMS: atom_id res chain seq x y z
N ALA A 1 24.25 -9.09 -32.10
CA ALA A 1 23.19 -8.07 -32.12
C ALA A 1 23.07 -7.46 -30.74
N LYS A 2 23.21 -6.14 -30.61
CA LYS A 2 22.98 -5.45 -29.33
C LYS A 2 21.48 -5.44 -29.08
N LEU A 3 21.08 -5.84 -27.86
CA LEU A 3 19.68 -5.76 -27.45
C LEU A 3 19.23 -4.28 -27.40
N PRO A 4 18.05 -3.93 -27.90
CA PRO A 4 17.54 -2.57 -27.81
C PRO A 4 17.26 -2.23 -26.33
N MET A 5 17.62 -1.03 -25.90
CA MET A 5 17.61 -0.65 -24.49
C MET A 5 16.21 -0.61 -23.85
N TRP A 6 15.17 -0.30 -24.64
CA TRP A 6 13.78 -0.42 -24.18
C TRP A 6 13.43 -1.85 -23.74
N LEU A 7 13.98 -2.86 -24.44
CA LEU A 7 13.77 -4.27 -24.11
C LEU A 7 14.54 -4.63 -22.83
N VAL A 8 15.74 -4.09 -22.64
CA VAL A 8 16.51 -4.27 -21.40
C VAL A 8 15.75 -3.70 -20.20
N LEU A 9 15.18 -2.49 -20.31
CA LEU A 9 14.34 -1.90 -19.27
C LEU A 9 13.09 -2.77 -18.99
N LEU A 10 12.46 -3.30 -20.02
CA LEU A 10 11.33 -4.22 -19.88
C LEU A 10 11.73 -5.50 -19.11
N LEU A 11 12.85 -6.11 -19.48
CA LEU A 11 13.35 -7.32 -18.84
C LEU A 11 13.73 -7.08 -17.36
N ILE A 12 14.40 -5.96 -17.06
CA ILE A 12 14.69 -5.56 -15.69
C ILE A 12 13.38 -5.38 -14.90
N THR A 13 12.39 -4.71 -15.49
CA THR A 13 11.08 -4.52 -14.86
C THR A 13 10.40 -5.86 -14.56
N LEU A 14 10.40 -6.78 -15.52
CA LEU A 14 9.83 -8.12 -15.35
C LEU A 14 10.56 -8.91 -14.25
N LEU A 15 11.89 -8.88 -14.24
CA LEU A 15 12.71 -9.55 -13.22
C LEU A 15 12.36 -9.03 -11.82
N LEU A 16 12.34 -7.71 -11.65
CA LEU A 16 11.97 -7.08 -10.37
C LEU A 16 10.53 -7.46 -9.96
N ARG A 17 9.60 -7.55 -10.92
CA ARG A 17 8.21 -7.96 -10.65
C ARG A 17 8.10 -9.41 -10.22
N VAL A 18 8.86 -10.31 -10.80
CA VAL A 18 8.92 -11.72 -10.37
C VAL A 18 9.45 -11.82 -8.93
N ILE A 19 10.51 -11.09 -8.60
CA ILE A 19 11.06 -11.06 -7.23
C ILE A 19 10.03 -10.54 -6.22
N VAL A 20 9.34 -9.45 -6.55
CA VAL A 20 8.36 -8.80 -5.65
C VAL A 20 7.01 -9.53 -5.64
N TYR A 21 6.75 -10.45 -6.58
CA TYR A 21 5.48 -11.16 -6.67
C TYR A 21 5.14 -11.97 -5.41
N ALA A 22 6.10 -12.72 -4.87
CA ALA A 22 5.87 -13.57 -3.70
C ALA A 22 5.43 -12.77 -2.45
N PRO A 23 6.13 -11.69 -2.03
CA PRO A 23 5.67 -10.85 -0.94
C PRO A 23 4.35 -10.11 -1.26
N THR A 24 4.14 -9.66 -2.50
CA THR A 24 2.89 -9.00 -2.91
C THR A 24 1.70 -9.96 -2.79
N ARG A 25 1.84 -11.19 -3.23
CA ARG A 25 0.80 -12.23 -3.07
C ARG A 25 0.48 -12.51 -1.61
N LYS A 26 1.50 -12.62 -0.74
CA LYS A 26 1.31 -12.83 0.71
C LYS A 26 0.55 -11.66 1.34
N SER A 27 0.90 -10.45 0.98
CA SER A 27 0.21 -9.24 1.45
C SER A 27 -1.23 -9.18 0.96
N PHE A 28 -1.47 -9.47 -0.32
CA PHE A 28 -2.82 -9.53 -0.87
C PHE A 28 -3.69 -10.55 -0.15
N LEU A 29 -3.19 -11.75 0.11
CA LEU A 29 -3.90 -12.79 0.86
C LEU A 29 -4.18 -12.37 2.30
N SER A 30 -3.26 -11.64 2.96
CA SER A 30 -3.51 -11.09 4.30
C SER A 30 -4.62 -10.04 4.29
N SER A 31 -4.64 -9.17 3.28
CA SER A 31 -5.72 -8.21 3.06
C SER A 31 -7.06 -8.89 2.81
N ALA A 32 -7.07 -9.97 2.01
CA ALA A 32 -8.26 -10.76 1.76
C ALA A 32 -8.79 -11.44 3.04
N LYS A 33 -7.90 -11.92 3.94
CA LYS A 33 -8.30 -12.45 5.24
C LYS A 33 -9.02 -11.42 6.10
N MET A 34 -8.52 -10.19 6.14
CA MET A 34 -9.17 -9.10 6.89
C MET A 34 -10.54 -8.74 6.29
N ARG A 35 -10.65 -8.70 4.95
CA ARG A 35 -11.91 -8.45 4.26
C ARG A 35 -12.99 -9.48 4.64
N VAL A 36 -12.63 -10.75 4.67
CA VAL A 36 -13.55 -11.85 5.00
C VAL A 36 -13.98 -11.82 6.47
N LEU A 37 -13.13 -11.30 7.38
CA LEU A 37 -13.46 -11.11 8.80
C LEU A 37 -14.30 -9.86 9.09
N ARG A 38 -14.59 -9.04 8.08
CA ARG A 38 -15.38 -7.81 8.22
C ARG A 38 -16.68 -7.96 9.02
N PRO A 39 -17.55 -8.95 8.81
CA PRO A 39 -18.78 -9.06 9.61
C PRO A 39 -18.50 -9.24 11.10
N LYS A 40 -17.42 -9.93 11.49
CA LYS A 40 -17.00 -10.07 12.89
C LYS A 40 -16.45 -8.76 13.46
N VAL A 41 -15.73 -7.98 12.66
CA VAL A 41 -15.26 -6.63 13.01
C VAL A 41 -16.45 -5.66 13.21
N GLU A 42 -17.46 -5.72 12.35
CA GLU A 42 -18.68 -4.92 12.47
C GLU A 42 -19.45 -5.25 13.76
N ALA A 43 -19.47 -6.49 14.20
CA ALA A 43 -20.06 -6.89 15.48
C ALA A 43 -19.32 -6.26 16.67
N ILE A 44 -17.97 -6.22 16.63
CA ILE A 44 -17.17 -5.54 17.68
C ILE A 44 -17.46 -4.04 17.69
N ASN A 45 -17.59 -3.40 16.52
CA ASN A 45 -17.89 -1.97 16.45
C ASN A 45 -19.28 -1.63 17.01
N LYS A 46 -20.26 -2.50 16.79
CA LYS A 46 -21.62 -2.37 17.39
C LYS A 46 -21.58 -2.53 18.90
N LYS A 47 -20.68 -3.37 19.42
CA LYS A 47 -20.50 -3.58 20.87
C LYS A 47 -19.91 -2.37 21.57
N TYR A 48 -19.05 -1.61 20.87
CA TYR A 48 -18.35 -0.43 21.41
C TYR A 48 -18.62 0.81 20.54
N PRO A 49 -19.83 1.42 20.63
CA PRO A 49 -20.17 2.55 19.77
C PRO A 49 -19.51 3.87 20.20
N ASN A 50 -19.12 3.99 21.48
CA ASN A 50 -18.60 5.22 22.04
C ASN A 50 -17.12 5.44 21.76
N GLN A 51 -16.74 6.70 21.63
CA GLN A 51 -15.36 7.11 21.39
C GLN A 51 -14.45 6.84 22.61
N GLU A 52 -15.01 6.84 23.81
CA GLU A 52 -14.30 6.49 25.04
C GLU A 52 -13.83 5.02 25.07
N ASP A 53 -14.52 4.14 24.39
CA ASP A 53 -14.18 2.72 24.25
C ASP A 53 -13.30 2.40 23.03
N ALA A 54 -12.80 3.42 22.31
CA ALA A 54 -12.00 3.22 21.09
C ALA A 54 -10.79 2.32 21.31
N MET A 55 -10.12 2.44 22.47
CA MET A 55 -8.98 1.59 22.85
C MET A 55 -9.39 0.12 23.05
N LYS A 56 -10.49 -0.13 23.75
CA LYS A 56 -11.02 -1.49 23.98
C LYS A 56 -11.46 -2.11 22.66
N ARG A 57 -12.14 -1.35 21.82
CA ARG A 57 -12.53 -1.76 20.46
C ARG A 57 -11.32 -2.17 19.64
N GLN A 58 -10.26 -1.36 19.63
CA GLN A 58 -9.03 -1.66 18.91
C GLN A 58 -8.33 -2.92 19.43
N GLN A 59 -8.27 -3.09 20.75
CA GLN A 59 -7.70 -4.27 21.39
C GLN A 59 -8.49 -5.55 21.03
N GLU A 60 -9.82 -5.50 21.06
CA GLU A 60 -10.67 -6.63 20.69
C GLU A 60 -10.54 -6.98 19.21
N MET A 61 -10.42 -5.98 18.32
CA MET A 61 -10.12 -6.20 16.89
C MET A 61 -8.74 -6.84 16.67
N MET A 62 -7.71 -6.38 17.37
CA MET A 62 -6.37 -6.97 17.28
C MET A 62 -6.36 -8.41 17.78
N THR A 63 -7.09 -8.69 18.85
CA THR A 63 -7.28 -10.04 19.39
C THR A 63 -8.00 -10.95 18.38
N LEU A 64 -9.07 -10.45 17.76
CA LEU A 64 -9.78 -11.15 16.69
C LEU A 64 -8.83 -11.51 15.54
N TYR A 65 -8.08 -10.55 15.01
CA TYR A 65 -7.13 -10.81 13.94
C TYR A 65 -6.05 -11.82 14.32
N SER A 66 -5.53 -11.73 15.54
CA SER A 66 -4.56 -12.69 16.07
C SER A 66 -5.12 -14.11 16.17
N GLN A 67 -6.36 -14.27 16.66
CA GLN A 67 -7.04 -15.56 16.77
C GLN A 67 -7.26 -16.23 15.42
N TYR A 68 -7.56 -15.45 14.37
CA TYR A 68 -7.75 -15.94 13.01
C TYR A 68 -6.46 -15.97 12.18
N GLY A 69 -5.30 -15.61 12.74
CA GLY A 69 -4.02 -15.58 12.04
C GLY A 69 -4.00 -14.58 10.86
N ALA A 70 -4.73 -13.49 11.01
CA ALA A 70 -4.68 -12.34 10.12
C ALA A 70 -3.76 -11.27 10.71
N SER A 71 -2.95 -10.62 9.86
CA SER A 71 -2.05 -9.55 10.30
C SER A 71 -2.35 -8.26 9.55
N PRO A 72 -2.78 -7.19 10.24
CA PRO A 72 -3.00 -5.90 9.58
C PRO A 72 -1.71 -5.29 9.02
N MET A 73 -0.56 -5.59 9.60
CA MET A 73 0.73 -5.09 9.13
C MET A 73 1.20 -5.75 7.83
N ALA A 74 0.71 -6.92 7.48
CA ALA A 74 1.10 -7.58 6.24
C ALA A 74 0.60 -6.82 5.00
N GLY A 75 -0.41 -5.96 5.14
CA GLY A 75 -0.94 -5.11 4.04
C GLY A 75 0.04 -4.04 3.57
N CYS A 76 0.91 -3.50 4.44
CA CYS A 76 1.90 -2.47 4.09
C CYS A 76 3.25 -3.04 3.60
N LEU A 77 3.48 -4.35 3.71
CA LEU A 77 4.74 -4.99 3.34
C LEU A 77 5.17 -4.73 1.88
N PRO A 78 4.27 -4.75 0.87
CA PRO A 78 4.66 -4.42 -0.50
C PRO A 78 5.22 -3.00 -0.64
N MET A 79 4.65 -2.04 0.08
CA MET A 79 5.11 -0.66 0.05
C MET A 79 6.54 -0.54 0.57
N LEU A 80 6.86 -1.22 1.69
CA LEU A 80 8.20 -1.22 2.27
C LEU A 80 9.26 -1.84 1.33
N ILE A 81 8.89 -2.90 0.60
CA ILE A 81 9.79 -3.54 -0.37
C ILE A 81 9.90 -2.71 -1.65
N GLN A 82 8.81 -2.08 -2.07
CA GLN A 82 8.75 -1.30 -3.29
C GLN A 82 9.54 0.01 -3.20
N MET A 83 9.61 0.66 -2.02
CA MET A 83 10.29 1.95 -1.84
C MET A 83 11.78 1.94 -2.21
N PRO A 84 12.62 0.98 -1.72
CA PRO A 84 14.03 0.92 -2.13
C PRO A 84 14.20 0.72 -3.65
N ILE A 85 13.35 -0.12 -4.26
CA ILE A 85 13.38 -0.38 -5.71
C ILE A 85 13.02 0.90 -6.47
N TRP A 86 12.00 1.62 -6.01
CA TRP A 86 11.57 2.87 -6.62
C TRP A 86 12.67 3.93 -6.59
N ILE A 87 13.34 4.11 -5.45
CA ILE A 87 14.44 5.06 -5.28
C ILE A 87 15.65 4.64 -6.13
N ALA A 88 15.98 3.35 -6.15
CA ALA A 88 17.09 2.84 -6.95
C ALA A 88 16.87 3.10 -8.44
N MET A 89 15.69 2.81 -8.97
CA MET A 89 15.38 3.03 -10.39
C MET A 89 15.24 4.51 -10.74
N PHE A 90 14.76 5.33 -9.81
CA PHE A 90 14.70 6.79 -9.98
C PHE A 90 16.10 7.42 -10.15
N ASN A 91 17.08 6.87 -9.46
CA ASN A 91 18.47 7.30 -9.61
C ASN A 91 19.19 6.62 -10.77
N PHE A 92 18.89 5.35 -11.03
CA PHE A 92 19.61 4.57 -12.06
C PHE A 92 19.22 4.97 -13.48
N VAL A 93 17.92 5.02 -13.79
CA VAL A 93 17.46 5.18 -15.18
C VAL A 93 17.88 6.51 -15.82
N PRO A 94 17.74 7.69 -15.16
CA PRO A 94 18.17 8.96 -15.77
C PRO A 94 19.68 9.06 -15.96
N ASN A 95 20.47 8.31 -15.17
CA ASN A 95 21.93 8.35 -15.22
C ASN A 95 22.54 7.24 -16.10
N ALA A 96 21.71 6.33 -16.63
CA ALA A 96 22.18 5.25 -17.51
C ALA A 96 22.59 5.80 -18.87
N ILE A 97 23.90 5.85 -19.13
CA ILE A 97 24.47 6.39 -20.39
C ILE A 97 24.05 5.55 -21.61
N GLU A 98 23.73 4.29 -21.39
CA GLU A 98 23.30 3.34 -22.42
C GLU A 98 21.94 3.69 -23.02
N LEU A 99 21.13 4.49 -22.34
CA LEU A 99 19.83 4.96 -22.82
C LEU A 99 19.94 6.16 -23.76
N ARG A 100 21.11 6.80 -23.83
CA ARG A 100 21.36 7.95 -24.70
C ARG A 100 21.24 7.55 -26.16
N GLN A 101 20.54 8.40 -26.94
CA GLN A 101 20.32 8.22 -28.39
C GLN A 101 19.66 6.88 -28.74
N GLN A 102 18.93 6.28 -27.79
CA GLN A 102 18.13 5.08 -28.02
C GLN A 102 16.68 5.48 -28.21
N SER A 103 16.18 5.36 -29.42
CA SER A 103 14.79 5.65 -29.76
C SER A 103 13.86 4.49 -29.39
N PHE A 104 12.64 4.81 -28.98
CA PHE A 104 11.59 3.83 -28.74
C PHE A 104 10.21 4.44 -28.98
N LEU A 105 9.43 3.84 -29.89
CA LEU A 105 8.12 4.33 -30.34
C LEU A 105 8.21 5.77 -30.86
N TRP A 106 7.65 6.72 -30.13
CA TRP A 106 7.64 8.16 -30.45
C TRP A 106 8.75 8.95 -29.74
N ALA A 107 9.48 8.33 -28.81
CA ALA A 107 10.60 8.97 -28.15
C ALA A 107 11.88 8.79 -28.95
N ASP A 108 12.52 9.88 -29.35
CA ASP A 108 13.77 9.84 -30.11
C ASP A 108 14.97 9.47 -29.22
N ASP A 109 14.89 9.82 -27.93
CA ASP A 109 15.94 9.52 -26.95
C ASP A 109 15.32 9.16 -25.59
N LEU A 110 15.55 7.93 -25.11
CA LEU A 110 15.09 7.46 -23.81
C LEU A 110 15.73 8.17 -22.64
N SER A 111 16.87 8.83 -22.81
CA SER A 111 17.52 9.63 -21.77
C SER A 111 16.95 11.05 -21.63
N ALA A 112 16.30 11.56 -22.67
CA ALA A 112 15.59 12.83 -22.70
C ALA A 112 14.10 12.65 -22.44
N TYR A 113 13.37 13.75 -22.28
CA TYR A 113 11.91 13.71 -22.25
C TYR A 113 11.34 13.44 -23.65
N ASP A 114 10.16 12.81 -23.71
CA ASP A 114 9.42 12.67 -24.97
C ASP A 114 8.48 13.87 -25.15
N ASP A 115 8.58 14.54 -26.29
CA ASP A 115 7.77 15.70 -26.65
C ASP A 115 6.73 15.30 -27.72
N LEU A 116 5.60 14.78 -27.28
CA LEU A 116 4.48 14.50 -28.19
C LEU A 116 3.90 15.80 -28.77
N ILE A 117 3.77 16.80 -27.94
CA ILE A 117 3.31 18.15 -28.27
C ILE A 117 4.22 19.15 -27.58
N SER A 118 4.85 20.01 -28.37
CA SER A 118 5.66 21.12 -27.87
C SER A 118 5.01 22.47 -28.23
N TRP A 119 5.07 23.42 -27.32
CA TRP A 119 4.61 24.80 -27.50
C TRP A 119 5.71 25.79 -27.14
N GLY A 120 5.76 26.91 -27.80
CA GLY A 120 6.88 27.85 -27.72
C GLY A 120 7.01 28.64 -26.42
N THR A 121 6.11 28.48 -25.44
CA THR A 121 6.11 29.21 -24.16
C THR A 121 6.16 28.24 -22.97
N GLU A 122 6.96 28.58 -21.96
CA GLU A 122 6.98 27.78 -20.74
C GLU A 122 5.74 28.05 -19.88
N ILE A 123 4.93 27.01 -19.64
CA ILE A 123 3.82 27.05 -18.69
C ILE A 123 4.34 26.64 -17.32
N TRP A 124 4.02 27.43 -16.30
CA TRP A 124 4.46 27.15 -14.93
C TRP A 124 4.01 25.75 -14.47
N GLY A 125 4.99 24.93 -14.07
CA GLY A 125 4.78 23.56 -13.64
C GLY A 125 4.76 22.52 -14.77
N LEU A 126 4.28 22.86 -15.98
CA LEU A 126 4.17 21.92 -17.12
C LEU A 126 5.40 21.96 -18.03
N GLY A 127 6.08 23.12 -18.12
CA GLY A 127 7.16 23.32 -19.07
C GLY A 127 6.64 23.73 -20.46
N ASN A 128 7.39 23.38 -21.50
CA ASN A 128 7.08 23.70 -22.91
C ASN A 128 6.65 22.51 -23.75
N HIS A 129 6.44 21.34 -23.12
CA HIS A 129 6.11 20.08 -23.82
C HIS A 129 5.17 19.20 -22.97
N LEU A 130 4.58 18.24 -23.63
CA LEU A 130 3.74 17.20 -23.06
C LEU A 130 4.32 15.82 -23.38
N SER A 131 4.73 15.09 -22.32
CA SER A 131 5.25 13.74 -22.44
C SER A 131 4.11 12.72 -22.46
N LEU A 132 4.04 11.90 -23.51
CA LEU A 132 3.04 10.85 -23.63
C LEU A 132 3.32 9.70 -22.64
N PHE A 133 4.59 9.33 -22.43
CA PHE A 133 4.93 8.33 -21.41
C PHE A 133 4.54 8.79 -20.01
N CYS A 134 4.67 10.09 -19.71
CA CYS A 134 4.20 10.65 -18.43
C CYS A 134 2.67 10.56 -18.30
N ILE A 135 1.91 10.84 -19.36
CA ILE A 135 0.44 10.67 -19.37
C ILE A 135 0.08 9.21 -19.11
N LEU A 136 0.68 8.27 -19.83
CA LEU A 136 0.43 6.84 -19.67
C LEU A 136 0.75 6.36 -18.24
N PHE A 137 1.88 6.83 -17.69
CA PHE A 137 2.24 6.59 -16.30
C PHE A 137 1.17 7.12 -15.33
N CYS A 138 0.73 8.36 -15.48
CA CYS A 138 -0.27 8.97 -14.61
C CYS A 138 -1.63 8.28 -14.71
N LEU A 139 -2.10 7.93 -15.90
CA LEU A 139 -3.35 7.19 -16.09
C LEU A 139 -3.30 5.80 -15.44
N THR A 140 -2.18 5.10 -15.63
CA THR A 140 -1.97 3.79 -15.01
C THR A 140 -1.87 3.90 -13.50
N ASN A 141 -1.24 4.98 -12.98
CA ASN A 141 -1.17 5.26 -11.55
C ASN A 141 -2.56 5.54 -10.95
N LEU A 142 -3.41 6.32 -11.65
CA LEU A 142 -4.79 6.54 -11.24
C LEU A 142 -5.59 5.23 -11.19
N ALA A 143 -5.47 4.40 -12.22
CA ALA A 143 -6.13 3.09 -12.25
C ALA A 143 -5.66 2.18 -11.11
N TYR A 144 -4.35 2.10 -10.89
CA TYR A 144 -3.77 1.34 -9.78
C TYR A 144 -4.21 1.86 -8.42
N SER A 145 -4.19 3.19 -8.22
CA SER A 145 -4.65 3.85 -6.98
C SER A 145 -6.12 3.56 -6.71
N TYR A 146 -6.97 3.61 -7.73
CA TYR A 146 -8.39 3.26 -7.61
C TYR A 146 -8.60 1.80 -7.16
N MET A 147 -7.86 0.86 -7.77
CA MET A 147 -7.93 -0.56 -7.38
C MET A 147 -7.42 -0.79 -5.96
N SER A 148 -6.30 -0.15 -5.59
CA SER A 148 -5.71 -0.21 -4.25
C SER A 148 -6.64 0.36 -3.18
N MET A 149 -7.31 1.49 -3.48
CA MET A 149 -8.27 2.10 -2.56
C MET A 149 -9.51 1.23 -2.32
N ARG A 150 -10.03 0.58 -3.35
CA ARG A 150 -11.11 -0.40 -3.15
C ARG A 150 -10.70 -1.50 -2.19
N GLN A 151 -9.49 -2.01 -2.33
CA GLN A 151 -8.97 -3.05 -1.44
C GLN A 151 -8.81 -2.52 0.00
N GLN A 152 -8.33 -1.29 0.19
CA GLN A 152 -8.18 -0.68 1.51
C GLN A 152 -9.54 -0.40 2.18
N LYS A 153 -10.54 0.05 1.42
CA LYS A 153 -11.93 0.22 1.92
C LYS A 153 -12.51 -1.09 2.41
N ASP A 154 -12.28 -2.16 1.67
CA ASP A 154 -12.76 -3.49 2.04
C ASP A 154 -12.12 -3.98 3.36
N MET A 155 -10.90 -3.55 3.68
CA MET A 155 -10.20 -3.90 4.92
C MET A 155 -10.63 -3.05 6.13
N MET A 156 -10.90 -1.75 5.92
CA MET A 156 -11.16 -0.79 7.00
C MET A 156 -12.65 -0.53 7.23
N ALA A 157 -13.54 -1.15 6.44
CA ALA A 157 -14.97 -0.97 6.59
C ALA A 157 -15.42 -1.52 7.94
N GLY A 158 -15.87 -0.61 8.79
CA GLY A 158 -16.37 -0.94 10.13
C GLY A 158 -15.94 0.02 11.23
N ASN A 159 -14.95 0.88 11.00
CA ASN A 159 -14.52 1.86 12.00
C ASN A 159 -14.77 3.29 11.48
N PRO A 160 -15.74 4.06 12.05
CA PRO A 160 -16.08 5.40 11.56
C PRO A 160 -14.94 6.40 11.67
N GLU A 161 -14.08 6.30 12.67
CA GLU A 161 -12.91 7.18 12.84
C GLU A 161 -11.84 6.90 11.77
N GLN A 162 -11.58 5.62 11.49
CA GLN A 162 -10.68 5.22 10.41
C GLN A 162 -11.24 5.60 9.04
N MET A 163 -12.57 5.61 8.87
CA MET A 163 -13.21 6.06 7.63
C MET A 163 -13.01 7.56 7.38
N GLN A 164 -13.00 8.40 8.41
CA GLN A 164 -12.74 9.83 8.24
C GLN A 164 -11.27 10.09 7.90
N GLN A 165 -10.34 9.44 8.57
CA GLN A 165 -8.92 9.50 8.26
C GLN A 165 -8.62 8.96 6.85
N MET A 166 -9.37 7.94 6.41
CA MET A 166 -9.28 7.38 5.07
C MET A 166 -9.76 8.34 3.98
N LYS A 167 -10.73 9.23 4.23
CA LYS A 167 -11.14 10.26 3.27
C LYS A 167 -9.99 11.22 2.93
N VAL A 168 -9.25 11.66 3.94
CA VAL A 168 -8.05 12.51 3.75
C VAL A 168 -7.00 11.76 2.94
N MET A 169 -6.73 10.50 3.28
CA MET A 169 -5.77 9.66 2.56
C MET A 169 -6.21 9.40 1.11
N GLN A 170 -7.53 9.24 0.86
CA GLN A 170 -8.09 9.14 -0.49
C GLN A 170 -7.80 10.39 -1.32
N TRP A 171 -8.05 11.57 -0.78
CA TRP A 171 -7.76 12.84 -1.46
C TRP A 171 -6.27 12.94 -1.81
N MET A 172 -5.39 12.60 -0.87
CA MET A 172 -3.95 12.58 -1.13
C MET A 172 -3.57 11.58 -2.23
N MET A 173 -4.16 10.37 -2.24
CA MET A 173 -3.87 9.36 -3.26
C MET A 173 -4.34 9.75 -4.66
N TYR A 174 -5.40 10.57 -4.80
CA TYR A 174 -5.81 11.09 -6.11
C TYR A 174 -5.05 12.36 -6.51
N LEU A 175 -4.65 13.18 -5.54
CA LEU A 175 -3.87 14.38 -5.80
C LEU A 175 -2.42 14.05 -6.17
N MET A 176 -1.86 12.98 -5.59
CA MET A 176 -0.47 12.56 -5.81
C MET A 176 -0.15 12.27 -7.30
N PRO A 177 -0.94 11.52 -8.08
CA PRO A 177 -0.70 11.34 -9.51
C PRO A 177 -0.69 12.64 -10.31
N LEU A 178 -1.54 13.61 -9.92
CA LEU A 178 -1.56 14.93 -10.54
C LEU A 178 -0.27 15.70 -10.25
N MET A 179 0.20 15.67 -9.02
CA MET A 179 1.47 16.28 -8.63
C MET A 179 2.64 15.59 -9.34
N PHE A 180 2.62 14.28 -9.45
CA PHE A 180 3.61 13.51 -10.20
C PHE A 180 3.62 13.85 -11.69
N PHE A 181 2.47 14.13 -12.29
CA PHE A 181 2.39 14.56 -13.68
C PHE A 181 3.25 15.82 -13.92
N PHE A 182 3.10 16.86 -13.10
CA PHE A 182 3.90 18.09 -13.22
C PHE A 182 5.40 17.85 -12.99
N MET A 183 5.73 16.92 -12.09
CA MET A 183 7.12 16.61 -11.79
C MET A 183 7.75 15.74 -12.90
N PHE A 184 7.07 14.65 -13.28
CA PHE A 184 7.62 13.64 -14.18
C PHE A 184 7.57 14.04 -15.67
N ASN A 185 6.76 15.05 -16.03
CA ASN A 185 6.70 15.55 -17.40
C ASN A 185 8.07 16.04 -17.93
N LYS A 186 8.94 16.50 -17.03
CA LYS A 186 10.30 16.98 -17.35
C LYS A 186 11.38 15.89 -17.24
N TYR A 187 11.01 14.68 -16.81
CA TYR A 187 11.96 13.57 -16.65
C TYR A 187 12.09 12.74 -17.94
N SER A 188 13.14 11.90 -17.96
CA SER A 188 13.46 11.06 -19.12
C SER A 188 12.31 10.12 -19.50
N ALA A 189 12.14 9.93 -20.81
CA ALA A 189 11.17 9.00 -21.38
C ALA A 189 11.38 7.58 -20.87
N GLY A 190 12.63 7.14 -20.71
CA GLY A 190 12.98 5.83 -20.15
C GLY A 190 12.50 5.64 -18.72
N LEU A 191 12.59 6.68 -17.86
CA LEU A 191 12.08 6.61 -16.50
C LEU A 191 10.55 6.52 -16.46
N ASN A 192 9.86 7.35 -17.24
CA ASN A 192 8.41 7.33 -17.38
C ASN A 192 7.92 5.99 -17.94
N TYR A 193 8.61 5.45 -18.94
CA TYR A 193 8.34 4.13 -19.51
C TYR A 193 8.48 3.02 -18.45
N TYR A 194 9.59 3.03 -17.68
CA TYR A 194 9.80 2.06 -16.60
C TYR A 194 8.67 2.10 -15.58
N TYR A 195 8.28 3.28 -15.10
CA TYR A 195 7.21 3.40 -14.11
C TYR A 195 5.84 3.03 -14.68
N PHE A 196 5.55 3.40 -15.92
CA PHE A 196 4.34 3.01 -16.63
C PHE A 196 4.21 1.47 -16.68
N ILE A 197 5.21 0.79 -17.22
CA ILE A 197 5.22 -0.67 -17.33
C ILE A 197 5.17 -1.34 -15.96
N SER A 198 5.94 -0.83 -15.02
CA SER A 198 5.99 -1.33 -13.64
C SER A 198 4.63 -1.26 -12.94
N LEU A 199 3.90 -0.15 -13.07
CA LEU A 199 2.56 0.01 -12.51
C LEU A 199 1.52 -0.82 -13.27
N LEU A 200 1.64 -0.93 -14.58
CA LEU A 200 0.76 -1.77 -15.40
C LEU A 200 0.83 -3.23 -14.94
N PHE A 201 2.03 -3.77 -14.76
CA PHE A 201 2.20 -5.13 -14.22
C PHE A 201 1.68 -5.27 -12.79
N SER A 202 1.80 -4.22 -11.95
CA SER A 202 1.22 -4.23 -10.61
C SER A 202 -0.31 -4.27 -10.65
N ALA A 203 -0.92 -3.47 -11.52
CA ALA A 203 -2.37 -3.44 -11.71
C ALA A 203 -2.89 -4.79 -12.24
N LEU A 204 -2.21 -5.36 -13.23
CA LEU A 204 -2.54 -6.69 -13.78
C LEU A 204 -2.41 -7.80 -12.72
N THR A 205 -1.33 -7.77 -11.93
CA THR A 205 -1.12 -8.72 -10.83
C THR A 205 -2.22 -8.59 -9.78
N MET A 206 -2.59 -7.38 -9.39
CA MET A 206 -3.66 -7.15 -8.42
C MET A 206 -5.02 -7.62 -8.97
N TRP A 207 -5.31 -7.32 -10.21
CA TRP A 207 -6.52 -7.77 -10.89
C TRP A 207 -6.59 -9.31 -10.95
N TYR A 208 -5.48 -9.96 -11.35
CA TYR A 208 -5.38 -11.42 -11.41
C TYR A 208 -5.57 -12.06 -10.03
N LEU A 209 -4.88 -11.57 -9.01
CA LEU A 209 -5.02 -12.06 -7.64
C LEU A 209 -6.45 -11.89 -7.12
N ARG A 210 -7.10 -10.76 -7.44
CA ARG A 210 -8.49 -10.52 -7.03
C ARG A 210 -9.47 -11.48 -7.71
N LYS A 211 -9.26 -11.78 -8.99
CA LYS A 211 -10.10 -12.70 -9.76
C LYS A 211 -9.93 -14.16 -9.32
N THR A 212 -8.72 -14.56 -8.95
CA THR A 212 -8.38 -15.95 -8.58
C THR A 212 -8.58 -16.24 -7.10
N THR A 213 -8.80 -15.22 -6.27
CA THR A 213 -8.97 -15.38 -4.82
C THR A 213 -10.44 -15.61 -4.48
N ASP A 214 -10.73 -16.77 -3.92
CA ASP A 214 -12.05 -17.19 -3.46
C ASP A 214 -12.21 -16.90 -1.97
N ASP A 215 -13.05 -15.92 -1.64
CA ASP A 215 -13.30 -15.47 -0.27
C ASP A 215 -13.91 -16.56 0.61
N ALA A 216 -14.75 -17.44 0.05
CA ALA A 216 -15.36 -18.54 0.79
C ALA A 216 -14.32 -19.58 1.24
N LYS A 217 -13.34 -19.89 0.36
CA LYS A 217 -12.24 -20.79 0.73
C LYS A 217 -11.30 -20.19 1.77
N ILE A 218 -11.09 -18.85 1.72
CA ILE A 218 -10.31 -18.15 2.75
C ILE A 218 -11.04 -18.23 4.09
N LEU A 219 -12.34 -17.94 4.13
CA LEU A 219 -13.13 -17.99 5.35
C LEU A 219 -13.08 -19.39 5.98
N ALA A 220 -13.33 -20.44 5.21
CA ALA A 220 -13.28 -21.81 5.70
C ALA A 220 -11.90 -22.18 6.30
N ARG A 221 -10.80 -21.72 5.67
CA ARG A 221 -9.45 -21.91 6.21
C ARG A 221 -9.21 -21.16 7.51
N LEU A 222 -9.76 -19.94 7.63
CA LEU A 222 -9.64 -19.14 8.84
C LEU A 222 -10.44 -19.75 10.01
N GLU A 223 -11.63 -20.26 9.74
CA GLU A 223 -12.45 -20.94 10.74
C GLU A 223 -11.80 -22.25 11.21
N ALA A 224 -11.29 -23.06 10.28
CA ALA A 224 -10.53 -24.26 10.62
C ALA A 224 -9.26 -23.92 11.44
N TYR A 225 -8.59 -22.81 11.14
CA TYR A 225 -7.43 -22.33 11.91
C TYR A 225 -7.83 -21.89 13.32
N TYR A 226 -8.95 -21.17 13.45
CA TYR A 226 -9.50 -20.74 14.74
C TYR A 226 -9.86 -21.92 15.63
N GLU A 227 -10.55 -22.94 15.09
CA GLU A 227 -10.90 -24.15 15.83
C GLU A 227 -9.68 -24.94 16.31
N LYS A 228 -8.66 -25.07 15.45
CA LYS A 228 -7.38 -25.67 15.84
C LYS A 228 -6.68 -24.91 16.96
N GLN A 229 -6.78 -23.59 16.96
CA GLN A 229 -6.21 -22.77 18.03
C GLN A 229 -6.99 -22.91 19.34
N LYS A 230 -8.31 -22.94 19.28
CA LYS A 230 -9.17 -23.10 20.44
C LYS A 230 -8.90 -24.42 21.19
N ASN A 231 -8.56 -25.47 20.44
CA ASN A 231 -8.27 -26.80 21.00
C ASN A 231 -6.82 -26.98 21.46
N ASN A 232 -5.96 -25.96 21.33
CA ASN A 232 -4.55 -26.03 21.73
C ASN A 232 -4.16 -24.84 22.64
N PRO A 233 -4.49 -24.89 23.94
CA PRO A 233 -4.30 -23.79 24.88
C PRO A 233 -2.83 -23.44 25.17
N ASN A 234 -1.86 -24.30 24.78
CA ASN A 234 -0.43 -24.12 25.08
C ASN A 234 0.36 -23.29 24.04
N ARG A 235 -0.32 -22.64 23.10
CA ARG A 235 0.36 -21.82 22.11
C ARG A 235 0.62 -20.42 22.67
N LYS A 236 1.82 -20.17 23.14
CA LYS A 236 2.33 -18.81 23.36
C LYS A 236 2.09 -18.01 22.08
N ALA A 237 1.38 -16.90 22.19
CA ALA A 237 1.28 -15.93 21.09
C ALA A 237 2.72 -15.63 20.64
N GLY A 238 3.14 -16.26 19.55
CA GLY A 238 4.53 -16.24 19.12
C GLY A 238 4.81 -15.02 18.25
N GLY A 239 5.99 -14.45 18.42
CA GLY A 239 6.54 -13.47 17.49
C GLY A 239 6.19 -12.01 17.78
N LEU A 240 6.30 -11.21 16.74
CA LEU A 240 6.16 -9.74 16.76
C LEU A 240 4.81 -9.28 17.35
N ALA A 241 3.72 -10.02 17.08
CA ALA A 241 2.39 -9.71 17.58
C ALA A 241 2.30 -9.77 19.11
N ALA A 242 2.92 -10.76 19.76
CA ALA A 242 2.96 -10.87 21.21
C ALA A 242 3.80 -9.76 21.85
N ARG A 243 4.91 -9.37 21.19
CA ARG A 243 5.73 -8.23 21.66
C ARG A 243 4.99 -6.91 21.51
N LEU A 244 4.23 -6.72 20.45
CA LEU A 244 3.40 -5.53 20.26
C LEU A 244 2.26 -5.47 21.29
N GLN A 245 1.62 -6.61 21.57
CA GLN A 245 0.60 -6.69 22.62
C GLN A 245 1.19 -6.36 24.00
N ALA A 246 2.33 -6.92 24.34
CA ALA A 246 3.01 -6.63 25.61
C ALA A 246 3.42 -5.14 25.72
N LEU A 247 3.89 -4.54 24.61
CA LEU A 247 4.20 -3.10 24.59
C LEU A 247 2.95 -2.22 24.73
N GLN A 248 1.83 -2.62 24.13
CA GLN A 248 0.57 -1.91 24.26
C GLN A 248 0.00 -2.00 25.68
N GLU A 249 0.06 -3.18 26.30
CA GLU A 249 -0.33 -3.37 27.71
C GLU A 249 0.53 -2.55 28.65
N GLN A 250 1.83 -2.46 28.39
CA GLN A 250 2.76 -1.62 29.16
C GLN A 250 2.45 -0.13 28.99
N GLN A 251 2.14 0.32 27.78
CA GLN A 251 1.72 1.71 27.55
C GLN A 251 0.38 2.02 28.21
N GLN A 252 -0.57 1.09 28.20
CA GLN A 252 -1.86 1.25 28.86
C GLN A 252 -1.69 1.36 30.37
N ALA A 253 -0.90 0.50 30.98
CA ALA A 253 -0.61 0.55 32.43
C ALA A 253 0.02 1.89 32.83
N LEU A 254 0.96 2.42 32.02
CA LEU A 254 1.57 3.74 32.27
C LEU A 254 0.54 4.89 32.16
N LEU A 255 -0.35 4.83 31.17
CA LEU A 255 -1.40 5.84 31.00
C LEU A 255 -2.43 5.80 32.14
N ASP A 256 -2.79 4.62 32.60
CA ASP A 256 -3.72 4.45 33.71
C ASP A 256 -3.09 4.90 35.02
N GLU A 257 -1.80 4.66 35.23
CA GLU A 257 -1.04 5.19 36.37
C GLU A 257 -0.95 6.72 36.33
N GLN A 258 -0.70 7.32 35.15
CA GLN A 258 -0.72 8.78 35.02
C GLN A 258 -2.12 9.37 35.26
N ARG A 259 -3.17 8.71 34.80
CA ARG A 259 -4.56 9.12 35.06
C ARG A 259 -4.92 9.02 36.52
N ALA A 260 -4.46 7.97 37.20
CA ALA A 260 -4.65 7.81 38.64
C ALA A 260 -3.93 8.91 39.45
N LYS A 261 -2.66 9.20 39.09
CA LYS A 261 -1.88 10.31 39.71
C LYS A 261 -2.55 11.68 39.49
N ASN A 262 -3.05 11.92 38.28
CA ASN A 262 -3.74 13.18 37.94
C ASN A 262 -5.11 13.31 38.66
N ARG A 263 -5.81 12.20 38.91
CA ARG A 263 -7.06 12.18 39.72
C ARG A 263 -6.77 12.44 41.20
N ALA A 264 -5.72 11.83 41.74
CA ALA A 264 -5.28 12.07 43.14
C ALA A 264 -4.88 13.54 43.32
N ALA A 265 -4.07 14.11 42.45
CA ALA A 265 -3.65 15.51 42.49
C ALA A 265 -4.81 16.52 42.30
N ARG A 266 -5.90 16.13 41.64
CA ARG A 266 -7.14 16.96 41.54
C ARG A 266 -8.03 16.79 42.77
N GLY A 267 -8.00 15.65 43.46
CA GLY A 267 -8.74 15.40 44.71
C GLY A 267 -8.16 16.15 45.91
N GLU A 268 -6.84 16.36 45.94
CA GLU A 268 -6.18 17.13 46.99
C GLU A 268 -6.35 18.66 46.90
N LYS A 269 -6.83 19.17 45.76
CA LYS A 269 -7.10 20.60 45.53
C LYS A 269 -8.56 21.02 45.76
N ARG A 270 -9.38 20.15 46.37
CA ARG A 270 -10.73 20.44 46.84
C ARG A 270 -10.79 20.26 48.37
#